data_540764b2b6d7bb4511e61260b7791def
#
_entry.id   540764b2b6d7bb4511e61260b7791def
#
_cell.length_a   1.000
_cell.length_b   1.000
_cell.length_c   1.000
_cell.angle_alpha   90.00
_cell.angle_beta   90.00
_cell.angle_gamma   90.00
#
_symmetry.space_group_name_H-M   'P 1'
#
loop_
_entity.id
_entity.type
_entity.pdbx_description
1 polymer ?
#
loop_
_entity_poly.entity_id
_entity_poly.type
_entity_poly.pdbx_seq_one_letter_code
_entity_poly.pdbx_strand_id
1 'polypeptide(L)'
;MKRFLLLIIILFSSIFTLSAETIFMKAGSKTFELEVQETVCGKDFLRFVKDKNLKMQKYGGFEFYVYENLKTSNETLDSKYEKGNVYYNTTYNAISFAYENHNLGSNEAVLIGTFKDKSVSDFLKNADKNTDFSFSSK
;
A
#
# COMPACT_ATOMS: atom_id res chain seq x y z
N MET A 1 -12.65 33.79 33.02
CA MET A 1 -13.05 33.86 31.63
C MET A 1 -11.92 33.56 30.65
N LYS A 2 -10.72 33.91 30.97
CA LYS A 2 -9.54 33.55 30.10
C LYS A 2 -9.19 32.07 30.11
N ARG A 3 -9.82 31.29 30.95
CA ARG A 3 -9.53 29.85 31.10
C ARG A 3 -10.26 28.97 30.07
N PHE A 4 -11.26 29.49 29.40
CA PHE A 4 -12.02 28.73 28.40
C PHE A 4 -11.37 28.65 27.06
N LEU A 5 -10.52 29.61 26.73
CA LEU A 5 -9.79 29.61 25.45
C LEU A 5 -8.67 28.57 25.37
N LEU A 6 -8.09 28.23 26.51
CA LEU A 6 -7.03 27.25 26.58
C LEU A 6 -7.54 25.81 26.37
N LEU A 7 -8.75 25.54 26.79
CA LEU A 7 -9.36 24.21 26.63
C LEU A 7 -9.69 23.87 25.17
N ILE A 8 -10.02 24.89 24.39
CA ILE A 8 -10.39 24.69 22.97
C ILE A 8 -9.15 24.39 22.13
N ILE A 9 -8.01 24.93 22.49
CA ILE A 9 -6.76 24.72 21.76
C ILE A 9 -6.23 23.30 21.97
N ILE A 10 -6.43 22.75 23.16
CA ILE A 10 -6.00 21.37 23.47
C ILE A 10 -6.84 20.33 22.76
N LEU A 11 -8.13 20.61 22.53
CA LEU A 11 -9.01 19.73 21.77
C LEU A 11 -8.68 19.69 20.29
N PHE A 12 -8.12 20.75 19.73
CA PHE A 12 -7.73 20.80 18.31
C PHE A 12 -6.46 20.01 18.02
N SER A 13 -5.55 19.90 18.97
CA SER A 13 -4.29 19.18 18.77
C SER A 13 -4.44 17.67 18.80
N SER A 14 -5.57 17.14 19.26
CA SER A 14 -5.81 15.69 19.33
C SER A 14 -6.47 15.12 18.07
N ILE A 15 -6.81 15.95 17.08
CA ILE A 15 -7.53 15.52 15.87
C ILE A 15 -6.59 15.06 14.76
N PHE A 16 -5.27 15.21 14.92
CA PHE A 16 -4.30 15.00 13.84
C PHE A 16 -3.44 13.73 13.98
N THR A 17 -3.98 12.65 14.53
CA THR A 17 -3.22 11.43 14.75
C THR A 17 -3.65 10.28 13.82
N LEU A 18 -3.96 10.57 12.57
CA LEU A 18 -4.11 9.53 11.56
C LEU A 18 -2.74 9.24 10.98
N SER A 19 -2.03 8.27 11.56
CA SER A 19 -0.74 7.82 11.04
C SER A 19 -0.93 6.52 10.27
N ALA A 20 -0.31 6.45 9.10
CA ALA A 20 -0.16 5.19 8.38
C ALA A 20 0.68 4.22 9.20
N GLU A 21 0.41 2.93 9.10
CA GLU A 21 1.25 1.91 9.72
C GLU A 21 2.42 1.59 8.80
N THR A 22 3.62 1.50 9.35
CA THR A 22 4.82 1.15 8.61
C THR A 22 5.12 -0.33 8.76
N ILE A 23 5.30 -1.02 7.63
CA ILE A 23 5.79 -2.39 7.59
C ILE A 23 6.99 -2.45 6.65
N PHE A 24 7.68 -3.58 6.67
CA PHE A 24 8.86 -3.80 5.83
C PHE A 24 8.61 -4.96 4.88
N MET A 25 8.88 -4.73 3.60
CA MET A 25 8.86 -5.77 2.59
C MET A 25 10.28 -6.21 2.31
N LYS A 26 10.54 -7.50 2.46
CA LYS A 26 11.82 -8.08 2.07
C LYS A 26 11.66 -8.84 0.75
N ALA A 27 12.52 -8.53 -0.18
CA ALA A 27 12.59 -9.19 -1.48
C ALA A 27 14.04 -9.47 -1.81
N GLY A 28 14.45 -10.74 -1.83
CA GLY A 28 15.84 -11.12 -1.96
C GLY A 28 16.69 -10.57 -0.81
N SER A 29 17.73 -9.80 -1.14
CA SER A 29 18.61 -9.17 -0.15
C SER A 29 18.18 -7.74 0.21
N LYS A 30 17.10 -7.25 -0.37
CA LYS A 30 16.61 -5.88 -0.18
C LYS A 30 15.43 -5.84 0.77
N THR A 31 15.35 -4.75 1.53
CA THR A 31 14.22 -4.48 2.42
C THR A 31 13.75 -3.05 2.16
N PHE A 32 12.43 -2.88 2.01
CA PHE A 32 11.82 -1.59 1.73
C PHE A 32 10.73 -1.29 2.74
N GLU A 33 10.67 -0.05 3.20
CA GLU A 33 9.58 0.41 4.06
C GLU A 33 8.34 0.71 3.23
N LEU A 34 7.20 0.20 3.71
CA LEU A 34 5.89 0.46 3.13
C LEU A 34 5.01 1.15 4.16
N GLU A 35 4.52 2.33 3.83
CA GLU A 35 3.53 3.03 4.63
C GLU A 35 2.14 2.61 4.17
N VAL A 36 1.41 1.91 5.03
CA VAL A 36 0.09 1.38 4.71
C VAL A 36 -0.98 2.35 5.21
N GLN A 37 -1.93 2.66 4.34
CA GLN A 37 -3.03 3.57 4.66
C GLN A 37 -3.90 3.01 5.78
N GLU A 38 -4.37 3.89 6.66
CA GLU A 38 -5.30 3.51 7.72
C GLU A 38 -6.72 3.50 7.20
N THR A 39 -6.98 2.53 6.33
CA THR A 39 -8.28 2.28 5.70
C THR A 39 -8.70 0.86 5.96
N VAL A 40 -9.95 0.52 5.66
CA VAL A 40 -10.42 -0.86 5.76
C VAL A 40 -9.58 -1.78 4.88
N CYS A 41 -9.30 -1.36 3.65
CA CYS A 41 -8.50 -2.14 2.71
C CYS A 41 -7.04 -2.26 3.18
N GLY A 42 -6.44 -1.17 3.67
CA GLY A 42 -5.08 -1.19 4.20
C GLY A 42 -4.93 -2.14 5.38
N LYS A 43 -5.87 -2.10 6.31
CA LYS A 43 -5.87 -3.01 7.47
C LYS A 43 -6.04 -4.47 7.05
N ASP A 44 -6.88 -4.74 6.08
CA ASP A 44 -7.09 -6.10 5.59
C ASP A 44 -5.86 -6.61 4.82
N PHE A 45 -5.16 -5.74 4.11
CA PHE A 45 -3.87 -6.06 3.51
C PHE A 45 -2.84 -6.46 4.58
N LEU A 46 -2.74 -5.70 5.66
CA LEU A 46 -1.83 -6.03 6.77
C LEU A 46 -2.14 -7.40 7.37
N ARG A 47 -3.40 -7.71 7.56
CA ARG A 47 -3.85 -9.02 8.03
C ARG A 47 -3.42 -10.12 7.05
N PHE A 48 -3.62 -9.87 5.75
CA PHE A 48 -3.32 -10.86 4.71
C PHE A 48 -1.83 -11.16 4.62
N VAL A 49 -0.95 -10.15 4.65
CA VAL A 49 0.49 -10.35 4.45
C VAL A 49 1.23 -10.83 5.70
N LYS A 50 0.57 -10.80 6.86
CA LYS A 50 1.19 -11.19 8.12
C LYS A 50 1.71 -12.63 8.04
N ASP A 51 3.00 -12.81 8.32
CA ASP A 51 3.68 -14.10 8.32
C ASP A 51 3.60 -14.86 6.99
N LYS A 52 3.37 -14.15 5.89
CA LYS A 52 3.30 -14.74 4.56
C LYS A 52 4.54 -14.45 3.74
N ASN A 53 4.85 -15.43 2.91
CA ASN A 53 5.81 -15.29 1.82
C ASN A 53 4.99 -15.30 0.53
N LEU A 54 4.85 -14.14 -0.11
CA LEU A 54 3.99 -14.01 -1.27
C LEU A 54 4.74 -14.35 -2.55
N LYS A 55 4.14 -15.21 -3.35
CA LYS A 55 4.54 -15.44 -4.73
C LYS A 55 3.61 -14.64 -5.62
N MET A 56 4.14 -13.59 -6.22
CA MET A 56 3.37 -12.72 -7.08
C MET A 56 3.74 -12.94 -8.52
N GLN A 57 2.81 -12.65 -9.42
CA GLN A 57 3.05 -12.73 -10.86
C GLN A 57 3.42 -11.35 -11.40
N LYS A 58 4.33 -11.32 -12.35
CA LYS A 58 4.76 -10.09 -13.02
C LYS A 58 3.97 -9.93 -14.32
N TYR A 59 3.38 -8.76 -14.54
CA TYR A 59 2.48 -8.57 -15.67
C TYR A 59 2.59 -7.18 -16.29
N GLY A 60 2.49 -7.15 -17.62
CA GLY A 60 2.26 -5.94 -18.40
C GLY A 60 3.38 -4.93 -18.39
N GLY A 61 4.52 -5.25 -17.80
CA GLY A 61 5.62 -4.30 -17.66
C GLY A 61 5.38 -3.19 -16.63
N PHE A 62 4.37 -3.33 -15.78
CA PHE A 62 4.05 -2.29 -14.80
C PHE A 62 3.76 -2.79 -13.38
N GLU A 63 3.53 -4.09 -13.17
CA GLU A 63 3.13 -4.58 -11.83
C GLU A 63 3.61 -5.99 -11.52
N PHE A 64 3.79 -6.24 -10.21
CA PHE A 64 3.64 -7.56 -9.61
C PHE A 64 2.25 -7.63 -9.00
N TYR A 65 1.53 -8.73 -9.18
CA TYR A 65 0.18 -8.87 -8.62
C TYR A 65 -0.07 -10.25 -8.05
N VAL A 66 -1.03 -10.31 -7.13
CA VAL A 66 -1.56 -11.56 -6.58
C VAL A 66 -3.07 -11.40 -6.37
N TYR A 67 -3.82 -12.43 -6.69
CA TYR A 67 -5.27 -12.43 -6.44
C TYR A 67 -5.55 -12.66 -4.97
N GLU A 68 -6.39 -11.81 -4.40
CA GLU A 68 -6.90 -11.94 -3.05
C GLU A 68 -8.14 -11.08 -2.89
N ASN A 69 -9.11 -11.56 -2.11
CA ASN A 69 -10.30 -10.77 -1.78
C ASN A 69 -10.02 -9.96 -0.52
N LEU A 70 -9.73 -8.69 -0.67
CA LEU A 70 -9.58 -7.77 0.44
C LEU A 70 -10.89 -7.05 0.74
N LYS A 71 -11.12 -6.77 2.00
CA LYS A 71 -12.23 -5.93 2.42
C LYS A 71 -11.97 -4.49 1.99
N THR A 72 -13.01 -3.84 1.52
CA THR A 72 -12.99 -2.42 1.17
C THR A 72 -14.18 -1.72 1.83
N SER A 73 -14.11 -0.41 1.87
CA SER A 73 -15.17 0.45 2.36
C SER A 73 -15.38 1.58 1.35
N ASN A 74 -15.62 2.79 1.80
CA ASN A 74 -15.82 3.96 0.94
C ASN A 74 -14.50 4.68 0.63
N GLU A 75 -13.43 3.92 0.39
CA GLU A 75 -12.16 4.50 0.01
C GLU A 75 -12.25 5.16 -1.37
N THR A 76 -11.44 6.21 -1.56
CA THR A 76 -11.30 6.86 -2.85
C THR A 76 -10.73 5.87 -3.87
N LEU A 77 -11.31 5.85 -5.05
CA LEU A 77 -10.88 4.98 -6.14
C LEU A 77 -10.00 5.75 -7.12
N ASP A 78 -8.87 5.16 -7.48
CA ASP A 78 -7.94 5.71 -8.45
C ASP A 78 -8.09 5.00 -9.78
N SER A 79 -7.99 5.75 -10.88
CA SER A 79 -8.09 5.22 -12.24
C SER A 79 -6.72 4.94 -12.86
N LYS A 80 -5.66 5.10 -12.10
CA LYS A 80 -4.29 4.85 -12.58
C LYS A 80 -3.39 4.40 -11.44
N TYR A 81 -2.37 3.62 -11.78
CA TYR A 81 -1.28 3.28 -10.87
C TYR A 81 -0.18 4.32 -10.97
N GLU A 82 0.37 4.68 -9.83
CA GLU A 82 1.63 5.41 -9.73
C GLU A 82 2.71 4.46 -9.21
N LYS A 83 3.86 4.46 -9.86
CA LYS A 83 4.99 3.61 -9.48
C LYS A 83 5.43 3.88 -8.05
N GLY A 84 5.73 2.80 -7.33
CA GLY A 84 6.09 2.88 -5.92
C GLY A 84 4.92 2.75 -4.97
N ASN A 85 3.72 2.57 -5.48
CA ASN A 85 2.52 2.38 -4.68
C ASN A 85 2.02 0.95 -4.75
N VAL A 86 1.27 0.57 -3.72
CA VAL A 86 0.56 -0.70 -3.64
C VAL A 86 -0.93 -0.41 -3.73
N TYR A 87 -1.62 -1.12 -4.60
CA TYR A 87 -3.05 -0.95 -4.85
C TYR A 87 -3.81 -2.24 -4.69
N TYR A 88 -5.09 -2.10 -4.43
CA TYR A 88 -6.04 -3.19 -4.59
C TYR A 88 -6.95 -2.88 -5.78
N ASN A 89 -6.82 -3.68 -6.84
CA ASN A 89 -7.67 -3.55 -8.02
C ASN A 89 -9.00 -4.23 -7.72
N THR A 90 -10.07 -3.43 -7.61
CA THR A 90 -11.39 -3.93 -7.25
C THR A 90 -12.09 -4.65 -8.40
N THR A 91 -11.64 -4.41 -9.64
CA THR A 91 -12.19 -5.09 -10.81
C THR A 91 -11.75 -6.54 -10.87
N TYR A 92 -10.48 -6.80 -10.57
CA TYR A 92 -9.89 -8.13 -10.66
C TYR A 92 -9.66 -8.82 -9.33
N ASN A 93 -9.95 -8.15 -8.21
CA ASN A 93 -9.65 -8.64 -6.86
C ASN A 93 -8.16 -9.03 -6.75
N ALA A 94 -7.30 -8.08 -7.04
CA ALA A 94 -5.86 -8.29 -7.06
C ALA A 94 -5.11 -7.20 -6.30
N ILE A 95 -4.13 -7.62 -5.52
CA ILE A 95 -3.15 -6.72 -4.91
C ILE A 95 -2.05 -6.49 -5.94
N SER A 96 -1.71 -5.23 -6.19
CA SER A 96 -0.73 -4.84 -7.20
C SER A 96 0.38 -3.98 -6.58
N PHE A 97 1.63 -4.38 -6.83
CA PHE A 97 2.81 -3.57 -6.55
C PHE A 97 3.22 -2.92 -7.87
N ALA A 98 2.90 -1.64 -8.01
CA ALA A 98 3.15 -0.92 -9.26
C ALA A 98 4.61 -0.45 -9.34
N TYR A 99 5.30 -0.82 -10.40
CA TYR A 99 6.68 -0.34 -10.65
C TYR A 99 6.78 0.56 -11.89
N GLU A 100 5.66 0.81 -12.56
CA GLU A 100 5.53 1.82 -13.61
C GLU A 100 4.17 2.49 -13.47
N ASN A 101 4.07 3.73 -13.92
CA ASN A 101 2.80 4.42 -14.04
C ASN A 101 1.95 3.72 -15.11
N HIS A 102 0.69 3.49 -14.80
CA HIS A 102 -0.20 2.79 -15.72
C HIS A 102 -1.63 3.29 -15.58
N ASN A 103 -2.25 3.60 -16.71
CA ASN A 103 -3.65 4.01 -16.75
C ASN A 103 -4.53 2.76 -16.77
N LEU A 104 -5.47 2.70 -15.84
CA LEU A 104 -6.36 1.54 -15.67
C LEU A 104 -7.58 1.57 -16.62
N GLY A 105 -7.79 2.66 -17.33
CA GLY A 105 -8.98 2.81 -18.18
C GLY A 105 -10.25 2.87 -17.34
N SER A 106 -11.16 1.92 -17.56
CA SER A 106 -12.40 1.81 -16.78
C SER A 106 -12.25 1.06 -15.45
N ASN A 107 -11.08 0.47 -15.20
CA ASN A 107 -10.81 -0.23 -13.94
C ASN A 107 -10.50 0.76 -12.84
N GLU A 108 -10.73 0.36 -11.60
CA GLU A 108 -10.52 1.22 -10.44
C GLU A 108 -9.74 0.48 -9.36
N ALA A 109 -8.99 1.23 -8.59
CA ALA A 109 -8.14 0.67 -7.55
C ALA A 109 -8.18 1.52 -6.28
N VAL A 110 -8.02 0.85 -5.14
CA VAL A 110 -7.86 1.48 -3.84
C VAL A 110 -6.37 1.53 -3.50
N LEU A 111 -5.89 2.69 -3.08
CA LEU A 111 -4.51 2.80 -2.60
C LEU A 111 -4.37 2.07 -1.26
N ILE A 112 -3.51 1.06 -1.23
CA ILE A 112 -3.17 0.34 0.00
C ILE A 112 -2.04 1.04 0.73
N GLY A 113 -1.00 1.43 0.02
CA GLY A 113 0.16 2.05 0.64
C GLY A 113 1.18 2.55 -0.36
N THR A 114 2.22 3.18 0.18
CA THR A 114 3.28 3.81 -0.62
C THR A 114 4.64 3.42 -0.05
N PHE A 115 5.53 2.95 -0.90
CA PHE A 115 6.91 2.68 -0.51
C PHE A 115 7.66 3.99 -0.29
N LYS A 116 8.39 4.05 0.80
CA LYS A 116 9.14 5.25 1.18
C LYS A 116 10.32 5.50 0.26
N ASP A 117 11.03 4.44 -0.12
CA ASP A 117 12.18 4.51 -1.01
C ASP A 117 11.73 4.39 -2.45
N LYS A 118 11.96 5.43 -3.24
CA LYS A 118 11.57 5.46 -4.65
C LYS A 118 12.35 4.46 -5.52
N SER A 119 13.49 3.98 -5.05
CA SER A 119 14.26 2.96 -5.75
C SER A 119 13.55 1.60 -5.82
N VAL A 120 12.49 1.40 -5.03
CA VAL A 120 11.69 0.18 -5.09
C VAL A 120 11.15 -0.08 -6.49
N SER A 121 10.79 0.97 -7.22
CA SER A 121 10.25 0.82 -8.58
C SER A 121 11.27 0.20 -9.53
N ASP A 122 12.50 0.67 -9.50
CA ASP A 122 13.57 0.11 -10.32
C ASP A 122 13.93 -1.31 -9.88
N PHE A 123 13.94 -1.55 -8.58
CA PHE A 123 14.17 -2.89 -8.05
C PHE A 123 13.11 -3.87 -8.55
N LEU A 124 11.83 -3.52 -8.45
CA LEU A 124 10.73 -4.39 -8.90
C LEU A 124 10.76 -4.60 -10.41
N LYS A 125 11.05 -3.55 -11.16
CA LYS A 125 11.14 -3.63 -12.62
C LYS A 125 12.20 -4.63 -13.07
N ASN A 126 13.33 -4.69 -12.37
CA ASN A 126 14.45 -5.57 -12.70
C ASN A 126 14.40 -6.91 -11.95
N ALA A 127 13.47 -7.08 -11.02
CA ALA A 127 13.36 -8.31 -10.25
C ALA A 127 12.91 -9.48 -11.11
N ASP A 128 13.40 -10.67 -10.76
CA ASP A 128 12.97 -11.90 -11.40
C ASP A 128 11.48 -12.14 -11.13
N LYS A 129 10.79 -12.70 -12.12
CA LYS A 129 9.36 -13.05 -11.97
C LYS A 129 9.10 -14.06 -10.86
N ASN A 130 10.12 -14.78 -10.39
CA ASN A 130 10.01 -15.73 -9.30
C ASN A 130 10.43 -15.14 -7.94
N THR A 131 10.57 -13.83 -7.85
CA THR A 131 10.93 -13.16 -6.61
C THR A 131 9.83 -13.38 -5.57
N ASP A 132 10.24 -13.78 -4.37
CA ASP A 132 9.34 -13.93 -3.23
C ASP A 132 9.37 -12.65 -2.38
N PHE A 133 8.22 -12.30 -1.84
CA PHE A 133 8.06 -11.13 -0.99
C PHE A 133 7.58 -11.54 0.40
N SER A 134 8.32 -11.16 1.42
CA SER A 134 7.92 -11.40 2.81
C SER A 134 7.77 -10.07 3.54
N PHE A 135 6.93 -10.06 4.56
CA PHE A 135 6.56 -8.83 5.26
C PHE A 135 6.76 -8.99 6.75
N SER A 136 7.20 -7.91 7.39
CA SER A 136 7.37 -7.85 8.84
C SER A 136 7.07 -6.46 9.35
N SER A 137 6.73 -6.37 10.63
CA SER A 137 6.57 -5.07 11.32
C SER A 137 7.91 -4.46 11.73
N LYS A 138 8.98 -5.21 11.53
CA LYS A 138 10.34 -4.78 11.82
C LYS A 138 11.36 -5.47 10.95
#